data_b8dfded054e23a901519832722d2a2ab
#
_entry.id   b8dfded054e23a901519832722d2a2ab
#
_cell.length_a   1.000
_cell.length_b   1.000
_cell.length_c   1.000
_cell.angle_alpha   90.00
_cell.angle_beta   90.00
_cell.angle_gamma   90.00
#
_symmetry.space_group_name_H-M   'P 1'
#
loop_
_entity.id
_entity.type
_entity.pdbx_description
1 polymer ?
#
loop_
_entity_poly.entity_id
_entity_poly.type
_entity_poly.pdbx_seq_one_letter_code
_entity_poly.pdbx_strand_id
1 'polypeptide(L)'
;MKTPVVLICALLVSGIIMNASAADKLQHVVCFKFKTTAAPADIKKVEEAFQALPKQISQVQSLEWGTNVSKEKRDKGFTHCFLLSFKSEADRDAYIEHPAHKAFGKLVGPVLDDVFVLDFWAKD
;
A
#
# COMPACT_ATOMS: atom_id res chain seq x y z
N MET A 1 -51.52 46.36 -5.29
CA MET A 1 -50.08 46.01 -5.44
C MET A 1 -49.89 44.55 -5.07
N LYS A 2 -49.66 43.70 -6.06
CA LYS A 2 -49.41 42.27 -5.84
C LYS A 2 -47.90 42.05 -5.74
N THR A 3 -47.41 41.67 -4.59
CA THR A 3 -45.99 41.28 -4.41
C THR A 3 -45.76 39.88 -5.01
N PRO A 4 -44.75 39.65 -5.83
CA PRO A 4 -44.46 38.32 -6.31
C PRO A 4 -43.72 37.52 -5.22
N VAL A 5 -44.29 36.36 -4.87
CA VAL A 5 -43.62 35.38 -4.05
C VAL A 5 -42.56 34.71 -4.92
N VAL A 6 -41.29 34.99 -4.64
CA VAL A 6 -40.17 34.28 -5.25
C VAL A 6 -40.01 32.94 -4.52
N LEU A 7 -40.39 31.87 -5.21
CA LEU A 7 -40.17 30.49 -4.74
C LEU A 7 -38.72 30.14 -5.01
N ILE A 8 -37.88 30.18 -3.99
CA ILE A 8 -36.52 29.70 -4.08
C ILE A 8 -36.55 28.18 -3.96
N CYS A 9 -36.45 27.50 -5.10
CA CYS A 9 -36.17 26.05 -5.13
C CYS A 9 -34.72 25.82 -4.70
N ALA A 10 -34.56 25.43 -3.45
CA ALA A 10 -33.28 24.91 -2.97
C ALA A 10 -33.07 23.51 -3.57
N LEU A 11 -32.20 23.43 -4.61
CA LEU A 11 -31.69 22.16 -5.13
C LEU A 11 -30.76 21.57 -4.09
N LEU A 12 -31.22 20.64 -3.31
CA LEU A 12 -30.40 19.77 -2.49
C LEU A 12 -29.64 18.82 -3.44
N VAL A 13 -28.42 19.17 -3.77
CA VAL A 13 -27.49 18.26 -4.42
C VAL A 13 -27.02 17.26 -3.35
N SER A 14 -27.73 16.14 -3.25
CA SER A 14 -27.26 14.99 -2.47
C SER A 14 -26.03 14.44 -3.17
N GLY A 15 -24.85 14.85 -2.71
CA GLY A 15 -23.61 14.24 -3.11
C GLY A 15 -23.59 12.77 -2.67
N ILE A 16 -23.73 11.85 -3.61
CA ILE A 16 -23.52 10.43 -3.35
C ILE A 16 -22.03 10.26 -3.12
N ILE A 17 -21.63 10.12 -1.87
CA ILE A 17 -20.27 9.70 -1.51
C ILE A 17 -20.21 8.20 -1.84
N MET A 18 -19.68 7.86 -3.00
CA MET A 18 -19.34 6.49 -3.32
C MET A 18 -18.09 6.11 -2.51
N ASN A 19 -18.31 5.47 -1.36
CA ASN A 19 -17.22 4.76 -0.68
C ASN A 19 -16.83 3.57 -1.56
N ALA A 20 -15.58 3.58 -2.10
CA ALA A 20 -15.05 2.40 -2.76
C ALA A 20 -15.06 1.24 -1.76
N SER A 21 -15.70 0.11 -2.12
CA SER A 21 -15.71 -1.09 -1.28
C SER A 21 -14.29 -1.61 -1.10
N ALA A 22 -13.94 -2.06 0.12
CA ALA A 22 -12.67 -2.74 0.40
C ALA A 22 -12.50 -4.02 -0.44
N ALA A 23 -13.62 -4.67 -0.83
CA ALA A 23 -13.65 -5.86 -1.69
C ALA A 23 -13.14 -5.62 -3.12
N ASP A 24 -13.05 -4.35 -3.58
CA ASP A 24 -12.56 -4.00 -4.92
C ASP A 24 -11.04 -3.79 -4.97
N LYS A 25 -10.34 -4.11 -3.88
CA LYS A 25 -8.89 -3.92 -3.78
C LYS A 25 -8.16 -5.26 -3.67
N LEU A 26 -7.17 -5.42 -4.53
CA LEU A 26 -6.16 -6.48 -4.36
C LEU A 26 -5.11 -5.95 -3.38
N GLN A 27 -5.01 -6.59 -2.24
CA GLN A 27 -4.03 -6.28 -1.20
C GLN A 27 -2.78 -7.13 -1.40
N HIS A 28 -1.63 -6.50 -1.31
CA HIS A 28 -0.32 -7.13 -1.47
C HIS A 28 0.48 -6.86 -0.19
N VAL A 29 0.67 -7.90 0.61
CA VAL A 29 1.38 -7.83 1.90
C VAL A 29 2.81 -8.29 1.70
N VAL A 30 3.77 -7.46 2.10
CA VAL A 30 5.20 -7.79 2.03
C VAL A 30 5.81 -7.58 3.41
N CYS A 31 6.36 -8.64 4.00
CA CYS A 31 7.05 -8.56 5.27
C CYS A 31 8.52 -8.90 5.11
N PHE A 32 9.40 -8.15 5.79
CA PHE A 32 10.83 -8.35 5.74
C PHE A 32 11.39 -8.83 7.09
N LYS A 33 12.23 -9.85 7.00
CA LYS A 33 13.15 -10.26 8.05
C LYS A 33 14.55 -9.89 7.60
N PHE A 34 15.16 -8.94 8.26
CA PHE A 34 16.53 -8.52 7.94
C PHE A 34 17.56 -9.45 8.57
N LYS A 35 18.72 -9.56 7.93
CA LYS A 35 19.86 -10.24 8.53
C LYS A 35 20.27 -9.54 9.82
N THR A 36 20.74 -10.29 10.80
CA THR A 36 21.26 -9.72 12.06
C THR A 36 22.47 -8.81 11.83
N THR A 37 23.18 -9.02 10.72
CA THR A 37 24.33 -8.21 10.29
C THR A 37 23.94 -6.95 9.51
N ALA A 38 22.64 -6.76 9.18
CA ALA A 38 22.19 -5.58 8.46
C ALA A 38 22.38 -4.32 9.30
N ALA A 39 23.08 -3.33 8.74
CA ALA A 39 23.29 -2.07 9.44
C ALA A 39 21.98 -1.24 9.48
N PRO A 40 21.71 -0.51 10.58
CA PRO A 40 20.54 0.36 10.66
C PRO A 40 20.42 1.35 9.49
N ALA A 41 21.53 1.88 9.01
CA ALA A 41 21.55 2.78 7.85
C ALA A 41 21.11 2.10 6.55
N ASP A 42 21.41 0.81 6.37
CA ASP A 42 20.98 0.06 5.18
C ASP A 42 19.50 -0.29 5.27
N ILE A 43 18.99 -0.61 6.45
CA ILE A 43 17.56 -0.82 6.69
C ILE A 43 16.78 0.47 6.37
N LYS A 44 17.27 1.61 6.82
CA LYS A 44 16.66 2.91 6.52
C LYS A 44 16.61 3.20 5.01
N LYS A 45 17.65 2.87 4.27
CA LYS A 45 17.66 2.98 2.80
C LYS A 45 16.57 2.12 2.16
N VAL A 46 16.37 0.90 2.67
CA VAL A 46 15.30 0.01 2.21
C VAL A 46 13.93 0.63 2.49
N GLU A 47 13.70 1.15 3.69
CA GLU A 47 12.45 1.83 4.06
C GLU A 47 12.14 3.00 3.12
N GLU A 48 13.11 3.87 2.88
CA GLU A 48 12.98 5.03 2.00
C GLU A 48 12.75 4.61 0.54
N ALA A 49 13.47 3.60 0.07
CA ALA A 49 13.32 3.09 -1.30
C ALA A 49 11.96 2.43 -1.54
N PHE A 50 11.43 1.69 -0.56
CA PHE A 50 10.09 1.12 -0.67
C PHE A 50 9.03 2.22 -0.73
N GLN A 51 9.14 3.22 0.14
CA GLN A 51 8.22 4.36 0.18
C GLN A 51 8.23 5.17 -1.13
N ALA A 52 9.32 5.12 -1.88
CA ALA A 52 9.43 5.81 -3.17
C ALA A 52 8.74 5.06 -4.32
N LEU A 53 8.47 3.75 -4.18
CA LEU A 53 7.89 2.94 -5.27
C LEU A 53 6.55 3.46 -5.80
N PRO A 54 5.60 3.92 -4.98
CA PRO A 54 4.32 4.43 -5.50
C PRO A 54 4.47 5.65 -6.43
N LYS A 55 5.51 6.44 -6.26
CA LYS A 55 5.79 7.59 -7.15
C LYS A 55 6.43 7.15 -8.47
N GLN A 56 7.07 6.00 -8.49
CA GLN A 56 7.76 5.46 -9.66
C GLN A 56 6.89 4.49 -10.46
N ILE A 57 5.90 3.87 -9.82
CA ILE A 57 5.05 2.82 -10.38
C ILE A 57 3.59 3.22 -10.22
N SER A 58 2.99 3.70 -11.29
CA SER A 58 1.64 4.27 -11.28
C SER A 58 0.53 3.25 -10.93
N GLN A 59 0.78 1.95 -11.11
CA GLN A 59 -0.16 0.88 -10.76
C GLN A 59 -0.41 0.75 -9.27
N VAL A 60 0.51 1.22 -8.42
CA VAL A 60 0.31 1.20 -6.97
C VAL A 60 -0.73 2.24 -6.58
N GLN A 61 -1.85 1.79 -6.03
CA GLN A 61 -2.95 2.67 -5.59
C GLN A 61 -2.68 3.28 -4.22
N SER A 62 -2.18 2.47 -3.30
CA SER A 62 -1.87 2.91 -1.94
C SER A 62 -0.73 2.09 -1.36
N LEU A 63 -0.03 2.67 -0.43
CA LEU A 63 0.99 2.03 0.40
C LEU A 63 0.82 2.49 1.84
N GLU A 64 0.71 1.52 2.73
CA GLU A 64 0.86 1.68 4.18
C GLU A 64 1.99 0.78 4.64
N TRP A 65 2.74 1.20 5.65
CA TRP A 65 3.80 0.36 6.18
C TRP A 65 4.10 0.68 7.64
N GLY A 66 4.74 -0.23 8.31
CA GLY A 66 5.16 -0.05 9.68
C GLY A 66 6.07 -1.18 10.15
N THR A 67 6.47 -1.07 11.41
CA THR A 67 7.27 -2.09 12.08
C THR A 67 6.44 -2.84 13.10
N ASN A 68 6.84 -4.09 13.38
CA ASN A 68 6.12 -4.95 14.29
C ASN A 68 6.04 -4.38 15.71
N VAL A 69 4.83 -4.35 16.25
CA VAL A 69 4.53 -3.96 17.64
C VAL A 69 3.72 -5.03 18.38
N SER A 70 3.57 -6.22 17.79
CA SER A 70 2.82 -7.32 18.40
C SER A 70 3.51 -7.84 19.66
N LYS A 71 2.73 -8.05 20.71
CA LYS A 71 3.21 -8.62 21.97
C LYS A 71 3.11 -10.14 22.00
N GLU A 72 2.54 -10.78 20.98
CA GLU A 72 2.31 -12.23 20.95
C GLU A 72 3.58 -13.05 20.69
N LYS A 73 4.67 -12.43 20.24
CA LYS A 73 5.96 -13.08 19.94
C LYS A 73 5.83 -14.18 18.88
N ARG A 74 5.04 -13.90 17.84
CA ARG A 74 4.79 -14.80 16.71
C ARG A 74 5.25 -14.23 15.38
N ASP A 75 6.07 -13.21 15.41
CA ASP A 75 6.56 -12.47 14.23
C ASP A 75 7.62 -13.23 13.44
N LYS A 76 8.18 -14.30 13.98
CA LYS A 76 9.20 -15.13 13.32
C LYS A 76 10.44 -14.36 12.85
N GLY A 77 10.70 -13.21 13.48
CA GLY A 77 11.80 -12.32 13.13
C GLY A 77 11.49 -11.32 12.02
N PHE A 78 10.28 -11.32 11.47
CA PHE A 78 9.82 -10.29 10.54
C PHE A 78 9.52 -9.01 11.32
N THR A 79 10.16 -7.93 10.92
CA THR A 79 10.07 -6.64 11.63
C THR A 79 9.32 -5.57 10.86
N HIS A 80 9.26 -5.68 9.54
CA HIS A 80 8.65 -4.69 8.65
C HIS A 80 7.49 -5.30 7.88
N CYS A 81 6.42 -4.55 7.75
CA CYS A 81 5.27 -4.92 6.95
C CYS A 81 4.89 -3.76 6.04
N PHE A 82 4.75 -4.04 4.75
CA PHE A 82 4.30 -3.11 3.72
C PHE A 82 3.02 -3.64 3.13
N LEU A 83 1.98 -2.82 3.10
CA LEU A 83 0.68 -3.15 2.53
C LEU A 83 0.41 -2.25 1.34
N LEU A 84 0.39 -2.85 0.15
CA LEU A 84 0.07 -2.16 -1.10
C LEU A 84 -1.31 -2.58 -1.59
N SER A 85 -1.98 -1.70 -2.32
CA SER A 85 -3.21 -2.05 -3.00
C SER A 85 -3.11 -1.80 -4.50
N PHE A 86 -3.80 -2.66 -5.26
CA PHE A 86 -3.90 -2.60 -6.72
C PHE A 86 -5.36 -2.75 -7.14
N LYS A 87 -5.72 -2.20 -8.30
CA LYS A 87 -7.06 -2.38 -8.90
C LYS A 87 -7.29 -3.79 -9.43
N SER A 88 -6.22 -4.45 -9.89
CA SER A 88 -6.30 -5.70 -10.62
C SER A 88 -5.06 -6.54 -10.45
N GLU A 89 -5.16 -7.81 -10.75
CA GLU A 89 -3.99 -8.69 -10.82
C GLU A 89 -3.02 -8.26 -11.91
N ALA A 90 -3.53 -7.76 -13.04
CA ALA A 90 -2.69 -7.23 -14.11
C ALA A 90 -1.83 -6.04 -13.66
N ASP A 91 -2.38 -5.14 -12.86
CA ASP A 91 -1.63 -4.02 -12.29
C ASP A 91 -0.57 -4.49 -11.29
N ARG A 92 -0.89 -5.47 -10.44
CA ARG A 92 0.10 -6.09 -9.55
C ARG A 92 1.23 -6.76 -10.35
N ASP A 93 0.91 -7.48 -11.40
CA ASP A 93 1.90 -8.14 -12.25
C ASP A 93 2.80 -7.11 -12.95
N ALA A 94 2.25 -6.01 -13.43
CA ALA A 94 3.01 -4.90 -13.99
C ALA A 94 3.94 -4.26 -12.95
N TYR A 95 3.52 -4.15 -11.70
CA TYR A 95 4.35 -3.69 -10.59
C TYR A 95 5.56 -4.62 -10.36
N ILE A 96 5.32 -5.92 -10.29
CA ILE A 96 6.39 -6.91 -10.07
C ILE A 96 7.44 -6.84 -11.18
N GLU A 97 7.02 -6.69 -12.43
CA GLU A 97 7.90 -6.64 -13.60
C GLU A 97 8.51 -5.26 -13.86
N HIS A 98 8.05 -4.23 -13.16
CA HIS A 98 8.52 -2.87 -13.38
C HIS A 98 10.01 -2.71 -13.06
N PRO A 99 10.78 -1.97 -13.86
CA PRO A 99 12.22 -1.76 -13.62
C PRO A 99 12.54 -1.19 -12.23
N ALA A 100 11.70 -0.30 -11.71
CA ALA A 100 11.87 0.26 -10.37
C ALA A 100 11.72 -0.81 -9.27
N HIS A 101 10.78 -1.76 -9.43
CA HIS A 101 10.63 -2.88 -8.51
C HIS A 101 11.86 -3.82 -8.57
N LYS A 102 12.36 -4.09 -9.75
CA LYS A 102 13.56 -4.92 -9.92
C LYS A 102 14.80 -4.26 -9.30
N ALA A 103 14.94 -2.94 -9.46
CA ALA A 103 16.03 -2.18 -8.83
C ALA A 103 15.91 -2.21 -7.30
N PHE A 104 14.70 -2.10 -6.77
CA PHE A 104 14.43 -2.25 -5.34
C PHE A 104 14.85 -3.64 -4.84
N GLY A 105 14.51 -4.70 -5.57
CA GLY A 105 14.90 -6.06 -5.24
C GLY A 105 16.42 -6.24 -5.12
N LYS A 106 17.19 -5.59 -5.99
CA LYS A 106 18.65 -5.60 -5.93
C LYS A 106 19.20 -4.83 -4.72
N LEU A 107 18.50 -3.79 -4.29
CA LEU A 107 18.88 -3.01 -3.10
C LEU A 107 18.63 -3.82 -1.82
N VAL A 108 17.47 -4.43 -1.70
CA VAL A 108 17.03 -5.09 -0.46
C VAL A 108 17.62 -6.50 -0.30
N GLY A 109 17.81 -7.23 -1.39
CA GLY A 109 18.25 -8.62 -1.38
C GLY A 109 19.47 -8.90 -0.48
N PRO A 110 20.57 -8.12 -0.55
CA PRO A 110 21.75 -8.35 0.26
C PRO A 110 21.54 -8.27 1.77
N VAL A 111 20.54 -7.54 2.24
CA VAL A 111 20.28 -7.34 3.68
C VAL A 111 19.12 -8.17 4.22
N LEU A 112 18.39 -8.90 3.35
CA LEU A 112 17.30 -9.76 3.74
C LEU A 112 17.78 -11.15 4.17
N ASP A 113 17.23 -11.63 5.31
CA ASP A 113 17.30 -13.03 5.69
C ASP A 113 16.10 -13.81 5.11
N ASP A 114 14.91 -13.22 5.15
CA ASP A 114 13.70 -13.82 4.60
C ASP A 114 12.68 -12.75 4.20
N VAL A 115 11.79 -13.11 3.30
CA VAL A 115 10.68 -12.28 2.84
C VAL A 115 9.40 -13.11 2.80
N PHE A 116 8.31 -12.50 3.23
CA PHE A 116 6.97 -13.08 3.17
C PHE A 116 6.09 -12.22 2.29
N VAL A 117 5.42 -12.83 1.31
CA VAL A 117 4.49 -12.14 0.42
C VAL A 117 3.17 -12.89 0.39
N LEU A 118 2.09 -12.18 0.60
CA LEU A 118 0.73 -12.72 0.53
C LEU A 118 -0.19 -11.73 -0.16
N ASP A 119 -0.95 -12.19 -1.15
CA ASP A 119 -1.93 -11.38 -1.85
C ASP A 119 -3.34 -11.89 -1.58
N PHE A 120 -4.28 -10.96 -1.44
CA PHE A 120 -5.68 -11.32 -1.28
C PHE A 120 -6.59 -10.22 -1.83
N TRP A 121 -7.74 -10.64 -2.38
CA TRP A 121 -8.86 -9.74 -2.61
C TRP A 121 -9.57 -9.50 -1.30
N ALA A 122 -9.68 -8.23 -0.89
CA ALA A 122 -10.37 -7.88 0.35
C ALA A 122 -11.83 -8.35 0.26
N LYS A 123 -12.31 -9.01 1.32
CA LYS A 123 -13.70 -9.48 1.45
C LYS A 123 -14.44 -8.59 2.44
N ASP A 124 -15.74 -8.38 2.18
CA ASP A 124 -16.63 -7.67 3.11
C ASP A 124 -16.92 -8.52 4.34
#